data_753493dca47c01d5bf285f8e6e5b6357
#
_entry.id   753493dca47c01d5bf285f8e6e5b6357
#
_cell.length_a   1.000
_cell.length_b   1.000
_cell.length_c   1.000
_cell.angle_alpha   90.00
_cell.angle_beta   90.00
_cell.angle_gamma   90.00
#
_symmetry.space_group_name_H-M   'P 1'
#
loop_
_entity.id
_entity.type
_entity.pdbx_description
1 polymer ?
#
loop_
_entity_poly.entity_id
_entity_poly.type
_entity_poly.pdbx_seq_one_letter_code
_entity_poly.pdbx_strand_id
1 'polypeptide(L)'
;MMKLTKNNLIKKLGITDERIISVVTEYKDKLPILTEEGEGFCVNARDLHRELGVGKDFSNWIKGRIKKYEFVEGIDFESNWAKDGIKFNDAKNGDVILDPNNPNQMARNGYSKEYIITLHMAKQLAMVENNDLGKLARKYFIHVEKVLKDAIKWEKIRKPEREGYKIMCEELKKYFLRNFNKEPQWYDYSNEADTLNIICLGAKAKQIKEYIDAQDENTRDWLQAKYNLYLEKMQEINVMYLRMNMDKERRYDLIKQGFKALYPDASFLVPTKKIN
;
A
#
# COMPACT_ATOMS: atom_id res chain seq x y z
N MET A 1 -3.33 -2.98 -4.58
CA MET A 1 -2.33 -3.03 -3.49
C MET A 1 -2.46 -1.78 -2.62
N MET A 2 -2.29 -1.85 -1.30
CA MET A 2 -2.39 -0.68 -0.42
C MET A 2 -1.19 0.24 -0.61
N LYS A 3 -1.45 1.54 -0.91
CA LYS A 3 -0.36 2.52 -1.02
C LYS A 3 0.26 2.79 0.36
N LEU A 4 1.59 2.71 0.46
CA LEU A 4 2.34 2.99 1.69
C LEU A 4 2.48 4.51 1.89
N THR A 5 1.40 5.18 2.27
CA THR A 5 1.39 6.59 2.67
C THR A 5 1.52 6.71 4.19
N LYS A 6 1.97 7.87 4.68
CA LYS A 6 2.05 8.17 6.13
C LYS A 6 0.71 7.88 6.83
N ASN A 7 -0.39 8.29 6.24
CA ASN A 7 -1.73 8.05 6.77
C ASN A 7 -2.06 6.55 6.85
N ASN A 8 -1.75 5.77 5.80
CA ASN A 8 -2.01 4.34 5.81
C ASN A 8 -1.14 3.60 6.83
N LEU A 9 0.12 3.99 6.98
CA LEU A 9 1.02 3.39 7.98
C LEU A 9 0.48 3.59 9.40
N ILE A 10 0.10 4.82 9.74
CA ILE A 10 -0.36 5.18 11.10
C ILE A 10 -1.79 4.66 11.32
N LYS A 11 -2.73 5.02 10.47
CA LYS A 11 -4.16 4.84 10.72
C LYS A 11 -4.67 3.44 10.44
N LYS A 12 -4.19 2.78 9.37
CA LYS A 12 -4.59 1.40 9.03
C LYS A 12 -3.73 0.35 9.73
N LEU A 13 -2.42 0.51 9.68
CA LEU A 13 -1.50 -0.51 10.21
C LEU A 13 -1.10 -0.27 11.66
N GLY A 14 -1.44 0.89 12.23
CA GLY A 14 -1.11 1.25 13.61
C GLY A 14 0.39 1.40 13.86
N ILE A 15 1.17 1.72 12.82
CA ILE A 15 2.61 1.92 12.94
C ILE A 15 2.84 3.31 13.55
N THR A 16 3.38 3.33 14.78
CA THR A 16 3.71 4.55 15.53
C THR A 16 5.22 4.82 15.58
N ASP A 17 6.04 3.88 15.08
CA ASP A 17 7.50 4.08 15.04
C ASP A 17 7.85 5.12 13.97
N GLU A 18 8.18 6.33 14.42
CA GLU A 18 8.53 7.45 13.56
C GLU A 18 9.73 7.16 12.64
N ARG A 19 10.63 6.26 13.05
CA ARG A 19 11.77 5.84 12.21
C ARG A 19 11.30 5.10 10.97
N ILE A 20 10.29 4.21 11.10
CA ILE A 20 9.71 3.49 9.95
C ILE A 20 8.98 4.47 9.04
N ILE A 21 8.17 5.36 9.61
CA ILE A 21 7.41 6.37 8.88
C ILE A 21 8.34 7.29 8.11
N SER A 22 9.37 7.81 8.77
CA SER A 22 10.37 8.69 8.18
C SER A 22 11.09 8.02 7.01
N VAL A 23 11.60 6.80 7.22
CA VAL A 23 12.33 6.04 6.17
C VAL A 23 11.44 5.77 4.96
N VAL A 24 10.17 5.37 5.16
CA VAL A 24 9.27 5.08 4.04
C VAL A 24 8.91 6.36 3.26
N THR A 25 8.73 7.47 3.95
CA THR A 25 8.45 8.77 3.30
C THR A 25 9.68 9.28 2.56
N GLU A 26 10.83 9.34 3.25
CA GLU A 26 12.08 9.85 2.70
C GLU A 26 12.57 9.05 1.48
N TYR A 27 12.39 7.72 1.49
CA TYR A 27 12.73 6.88 0.34
C TYR A 27 11.94 7.27 -0.91
N LYS A 28 10.64 7.53 -0.78
CA LYS A 28 9.80 7.94 -1.90
C LYS A 28 10.18 9.31 -2.45
N ASP A 29 10.55 10.24 -1.57
CA ASP A 29 10.90 11.61 -1.94
C ASP A 29 12.28 11.68 -2.59
N LYS A 30 13.24 10.88 -2.10
CA LYS A 30 14.64 10.92 -2.56
C LYS A 30 14.97 9.93 -3.66
N LEU A 31 14.18 8.88 -3.84
CA LEU A 31 14.40 7.84 -4.84
C LEU A 31 13.09 7.54 -5.61
N PRO A 32 12.46 8.55 -6.23
CA PRO A 32 11.19 8.38 -6.93
C PRO A 32 11.28 7.36 -8.06
N ILE A 33 12.39 7.31 -8.80
CA ILE A 33 12.60 6.35 -9.90
C ILE A 33 12.47 4.88 -9.46
N LEU A 34 12.71 4.57 -8.18
CA LEU A 34 12.56 3.22 -7.63
C LEU A 34 11.16 2.90 -7.11
N THR A 35 10.27 3.91 -7.13
CA THR A 35 8.87 3.77 -6.67
C THR A 35 7.87 3.73 -7.81
N GLU A 36 8.32 3.98 -9.04
CA GLU A 36 7.50 3.87 -10.24
C GLU A 36 7.05 2.43 -10.47
N GLU A 37 5.82 2.28 -10.99
CA GLU A 37 5.32 0.99 -11.41
C GLU A 37 5.71 0.80 -12.88
N GLY A 38 6.52 -0.22 -13.17
CA GLY A 38 6.95 -0.52 -14.53
C GLY A 38 7.27 -2.01 -14.67
N GLU A 39 6.92 -2.56 -15.81
CA GLU A 39 7.29 -3.92 -16.22
C GLU A 39 8.40 -3.87 -17.25
N GLY A 40 9.24 -4.90 -17.28
CA GLY A 40 10.35 -5.02 -18.22
C GLY A 40 11.45 -3.99 -18.01
N PHE A 41 12.02 -3.48 -19.11
CA PHE A 41 13.11 -2.50 -19.11
C PHE A 41 12.54 -1.09 -19.07
N CYS A 42 12.41 -0.52 -17.89
CA CYS A 42 11.69 0.73 -17.65
C CYS A 42 12.49 1.84 -16.97
N VAL A 43 13.72 1.55 -16.47
CA VAL A 43 14.54 2.51 -15.75
C VAL A 43 15.78 2.88 -16.57
N ASN A 44 16.00 4.18 -16.80
CA ASN A 44 17.26 4.65 -17.39
C ASN A 44 18.39 4.59 -16.34
N ALA A 45 19.42 3.79 -16.59
CA ALA A 45 20.51 3.59 -15.64
C ALA A 45 21.34 4.86 -15.37
N ARG A 46 21.40 5.81 -16.32
CA ARG A 46 22.09 7.09 -16.15
C ARG A 46 21.30 8.01 -15.21
N ASP A 47 19.98 7.99 -15.30
CA ASP A 47 19.12 8.76 -14.38
C ASP A 47 19.21 8.19 -12.97
N LEU A 48 19.16 6.85 -12.83
CA LEU A 48 19.40 6.19 -11.56
C LEU A 48 20.77 6.52 -10.95
N HIS A 49 21.83 6.51 -11.76
CA HIS A 49 23.18 6.86 -11.34
C HIS A 49 23.24 8.28 -10.75
N ARG A 50 22.57 9.24 -11.43
CA ARG A 50 22.48 10.64 -10.99
C ARG A 50 21.66 10.75 -9.70
N GLU A 51 20.50 10.09 -9.65
CA GLU A 51 19.60 10.09 -8.48
C GLU A 51 20.27 9.47 -7.25
N LEU A 52 21.06 8.40 -7.45
CA LEU A 52 21.85 7.78 -6.37
C LEU A 52 23.07 8.60 -5.93
N GLY A 53 23.39 9.69 -6.62
CA GLY A 53 24.54 10.54 -6.28
C GLY A 53 25.88 9.81 -6.36
N VAL A 54 26.02 8.90 -7.31
CA VAL A 54 27.25 8.13 -7.48
C VAL A 54 28.39 9.02 -8.04
N GLY A 55 29.46 9.15 -7.28
CA GLY A 55 30.61 10.01 -7.69
C GLY A 55 31.52 9.41 -8.76
N LYS A 56 31.40 8.10 -9.02
CA LYS A 56 32.17 7.43 -10.06
C LYS A 56 31.57 7.69 -11.44
N ASP A 57 32.40 7.81 -12.49
CA ASP A 57 31.95 7.90 -13.88
C ASP A 57 30.90 6.80 -14.22
N PHE A 58 29.85 7.18 -14.92
CA PHE A 58 28.75 6.31 -15.26
C PHE A 58 29.17 5.05 -16.00
N SER A 59 30.00 5.18 -17.05
CA SER A 59 30.41 4.04 -17.86
C SER A 59 31.21 3.01 -17.07
N ASN A 60 32.10 3.49 -16.19
CA ASN A 60 32.90 2.64 -15.32
C ASN A 60 32.08 2.05 -14.19
N TRP A 61 31.10 2.82 -13.70
CA TRP A 61 30.18 2.34 -12.66
C TRP A 61 29.29 1.22 -13.18
N ILE A 62 28.54 1.44 -14.26
CA ILE A 62 27.57 0.46 -14.75
C ILE A 62 28.25 -0.84 -15.20
N LYS A 63 29.36 -0.76 -15.96
CA LYS A 63 30.14 -1.94 -16.38
C LYS A 63 30.66 -2.73 -15.18
N GLY A 64 31.17 -2.01 -14.17
CA GLY A 64 31.67 -2.63 -12.94
C GLY A 64 30.56 -3.32 -12.16
N ARG A 65 29.34 -2.74 -12.11
CA ARG A 65 28.18 -3.33 -11.45
C ARG A 65 27.66 -4.55 -12.20
N ILE A 66 27.51 -4.47 -13.53
CA ILE A 66 27.09 -5.59 -14.37
C ILE A 66 28.03 -6.78 -14.14
N LYS A 67 29.35 -6.56 -14.24
CA LYS A 67 30.34 -7.64 -14.04
C LYS A 67 30.31 -8.19 -12.62
N LYS A 68 30.25 -7.33 -11.60
CA LYS A 68 30.35 -7.74 -10.19
C LYS A 68 29.13 -8.53 -9.71
N TYR A 69 27.94 -8.18 -10.19
CA TYR A 69 26.68 -8.76 -9.75
C TYR A 69 26.07 -9.68 -10.81
N GLU A 70 26.82 -9.96 -11.90
CA GLU A 70 26.46 -10.94 -12.93
C GLU A 70 25.11 -10.64 -13.61
N PHE A 71 24.79 -9.35 -13.82
CA PHE A 71 23.59 -8.96 -14.54
C PHE A 71 23.67 -9.35 -16.01
N VAL A 72 22.57 -9.86 -16.56
CA VAL A 72 22.49 -10.47 -17.90
C VAL A 72 21.73 -9.54 -18.85
N GLU A 73 22.34 -9.25 -20.01
CA GLU A 73 21.69 -8.49 -21.08
C GLU A 73 20.50 -9.29 -21.66
N GLY A 74 19.37 -8.62 -21.90
CA GLY A 74 18.12 -9.24 -22.31
C GLY A 74 17.26 -9.77 -21.16
N ILE A 75 17.81 -9.82 -19.91
CA ILE A 75 17.06 -10.22 -18.69
C ILE A 75 17.00 -9.05 -17.71
N ASP A 76 18.14 -8.50 -17.33
CA ASP A 76 18.24 -7.43 -16.33
C ASP A 76 18.32 -6.04 -16.97
N PHE A 77 18.93 -5.95 -18.17
CA PHE A 77 19.10 -4.71 -18.89
C PHE A 77 19.14 -4.92 -20.41
N GLU A 78 18.89 -3.84 -21.13
CA GLU A 78 19.22 -3.68 -22.55
C GLU A 78 20.21 -2.53 -22.71
N SER A 79 21.11 -2.63 -23.69
CA SER A 79 22.07 -1.59 -24.00
C SER A 79 22.00 -1.14 -25.45
N ASN A 80 22.02 0.16 -25.67
CA ASN A 80 21.97 0.76 -26.99
C ASN A 80 22.99 1.91 -27.10
N TRP A 81 23.48 2.18 -28.32
CA TRP A 81 24.16 3.40 -28.59
C TRP A 81 23.19 4.55 -28.84
N ALA A 82 23.43 5.71 -28.24
CA ALA A 82 22.61 6.89 -28.44
C ALA A 82 23.46 8.14 -28.56
N LYS A 83 23.00 9.12 -29.35
CA LYS A 83 23.56 10.44 -29.49
C LYS A 83 22.43 11.45 -29.38
N ASP A 84 22.58 12.45 -28.51
CA ASP A 84 21.58 13.48 -28.26
C ASP A 84 20.17 12.90 -27.94
N GLY A 85 20.11 11.77 -27.21
CA GLY A 85 18.87 11.08 -26.86
C GLY A 85 18.26 10.21 -27.97
N ILE A 86 18.85 10.19 -29.18
CA ILE A 86 18.37 9.38 -30.29
C ILE A 86 19.15 8.06 -30.34
N LYS A 87 18.45 6.93 -30.33
CA LYS A 87 19.08 5.61 -30.50
C LYS A 87 19.75 5.49 -31.87
N PHE A 88 20.87 4.78 -31.92
CA PHE A 88 21.65 4.58 -33.15
C PHE A 88 20.81 4.01 -34.29
N ASN A 89 19.95 3.03 -33.99
CA ASN A 89 19.09 2.38 -35.00
C ASN A 89 17.95 3.31 -35.52
N ASP A 90 17.59 4.35 -34.78
CA ASP A 90 16.54 5.30 -35.14
C ASP A 90 17.14 6.57 -35.82
N ALA A 91 18.46 6.70 -35.78
CA ALA A 91 19.15 7.82 -36.39
C ALA A 91 19.17 7.63 -37.93
N LYS A 92 18.69 8.65 -38.68
CA LYS A 92 18.97 8.75 -40.10
C LYS A 92 20.43 9.15 -40.30
N ASN A 93 21.29 8.14 -40.28
CA ASN A 93 22.73 8.38 -40.52
C ASN A 93 22.96 8.68 -41.98
N GLY A 94 23.41 9.90 -42.27
CA GLY A 94 24.06 10.15 -43.56
C GLY A 94 25.31 9.28 -43.69
N ASP A 95 25.81 9.13 -44.85
CA ASP A 95 26.91 8.39 -45.46
C ASP A 95 28.05 7.75 -44.63
N VAL A 96 27.98 7.73 -43.30
CA VAL A 96 29.01 7.13 -42.45
C VAL A 96 28.51 5.78 -41.93
N ILE A 97 29.11 4.71 -42.42
CA ILE A 97 28.86 3.34 -41.94
C ILE A 97 29.61 3.19 -40.60
N LEU A 98 28.87 3.23 -39.49
CA LEU A 98 29.38 2.99 -38.15
C LEU A 98 29.14 1.53 -37.74
N ASP A 99 30.19 0.91 -37.17
CA ASP A 99 30.05 -0.42 -36.57
C ASP A 99 29.68 -0.31 -35.09
N PRO A 100 28.45 -0.73 -34.70
CA PRO A 100 28.01 -0.68 -33.32
C PRO A 100 28.83 -1.59 -32.39
N ASN A 101 29.57 -2.55 -32.94
CA ASN A 101 30.44 -3.43 -32.17
C ASN A 101 31.85 -2.79 -31.95
N ASN A 102 32.10 -1.62 -32.51
CA ASN A 102 33.34 -0.88 -32.31
C ASN A 102 33.14 0.34 -31.38
N PRO A 103 33.32 0.18 -30.04
CA PRO A 103 33.08 1.25 -29.06
C PRO A 103 33.89 2.52 -29.34
N ASN A 104 35.12 2.38 -29.85
CA ASN A 104 35.99 3.51 -30.13
C ASN A 104 35.49 4.33 -31.33
N GLN A 105 34.98 3.67 -32.35
CA GLN A 105 34.36 4.33 -33.49
C GLN A 105 33.07 5.07 -33.08
N MET A 106 32.23 4.41 -32.29
CA MET A 106 31.01 5.00 -31.79
C MET A 106 31.29 6.26 -30.95
N ALA A 107 32.19 6.16 -29.98
CA ALA A 107 32.55 7.28 -29.10
C ALA A 107 33.14 8.47 -29.88
N ARG A 108 34.03 8.24 -30.89
CA ARG A 108 34.61 9.30 -31.74
C ARG A 108 33.52 10.06 -32.54
N ASN A 109 32.40 9.40 -32.85
CA ASN A 109 31.27 10.01 -33.54
C ASN A 109 30.21 10.58 -32.59
N GLY A 110 30.52 10.68 -31.29
CA GLY A 110 29.68 11.31 -30.29
C GLY A 110 28.57 10.43 -29.74
N TYR A 111 28.60 9.10 -30.00
CA TYR A 111 27.64 8.16 -29.40
C TYR A 111 28.10 7.73 -28.02
N SER A 112 27.17 7.68 -27.09
CA SER A 112 27.35 7.09 -25.75
C SER A 112 26.56 5.78 -25.61
N LYS A 113 27.07 4.84 -24.84
CA LYS A 113 26.35 3.62 -24.55
C LYS A 113 25.37 3.87 -23.39
N GLU A 114 24.10 3.71 -23.69
CA GLU A 114 23.00 3.87 -22.72
C GLU A 114 22.48 2.50 -22.30
N TYR A 115 21.96 2.42 -21.08
CA TYR A 115 21.43 1.21 -20.50
C TYR A 115 20.03 1.48 -19.97
N ILE A 116 19.06 0.69 -20.43
CA ILE A 116 17.73 0.65 -19.85
C ILE A 116 17.63 -0.64 -19.03
N ILE A 117 17.38 -0.52 -17.77
CA ILE A 117 17.45 -1.61 -16.79
C ILE A 117 16.06 -1.93 -16.26
N THR A 118 15.88 -3.14 -15.75
CA THR A 118 14.66 -3.51 -15.02
C THR A 118 14.60 -2.78 -13.68
N LEU A 119 13.40 -2.58 -13.16
CA LEU A 119 13.21 -2.03 -11.81
C LEU A 119 13.87 -2.93 -10.74
N HIS A 120 13.92 -4.23 -10.97
CA HIS A 120 14.59 -5.19 -10.10
C HIS A 120 16.10 -4.92 -10.04
N MET A 121 16.77 -4.78 -11.18
CA MET A 121 18.19 -4.40 -11.25
C MET A 121 18.44 -3.04 -10.60
N ALA A 122 17.57 -2.05 -10.87
CA ALA A 122 17.69 -0.71 -10.29
C ALA A 122 17.66 -0.74 -8.75
N LYS A 123 16.75 -1.51 -8.16
CA LYS A 123 16.66 -1.71 -6.69
C LYS A 123 17.90 -2.41 -6.14
N GLN A 124 18.41 -3.43 -6.81
CA GLN A 124 19.67 -4.08 -6.40
C GLN A 124 20.85 -3.10 -6.44
N LEU A 125 20.99 -2.32 -7.52
CA LEU A 125 22.03 -1.30 -7.64
C LEU A 125 21.96 -0.29 -6.50
N ALA A 126 20.76 0.21 -6.18
CA ALA A 126 20.58 1.13 -5.06
C ALA A 126 21.00 0.52 -3.72
N MET A 127 20.64 -0.73 -3.47
CA MET A 127 21.00 -1.41 -2.20
C MET A 127 22.51 -1.62 -2.03
N VAL A 128 23.28 -1.74 -3.10
CA VAL A 128 24.73 -2.00 -3.03
C VAL A 128 25.58 -0.73 -3.06
N GLU A 129 24.97 0.45 -3.22
CA GLU A 129 25.68 1.70 -3.15
C GLU A 129 26.12 2.04 -1.73
N ASN A 130 27.41 2.46 -1.59
CA ASN A 130 27.99 2.80 -0.30
C ASN A 130 27.94 4.31 -0.03
N ASN A 131 26.73 4.86 -0.07
CA ASN A 131 26.45 6.26 0.24
C ASN A 131 25.13 6.38 1.04
N ASP A 132 24.73 7.60 1.39
CA ASP A 132 23.54 7.82 2.21
C ASP A 132 22.24 7.36 1.53
N LEU A 133 22.12 7.48 0.20
CA LEU A 133 20.96 7.03 -0.54
C LEU A 133 20.90 5.50 -0.63
N GLY A 134 22.03 4.83 -0.81
CA GLY A 134 22.13 3.38 -0.71
C GLY A 134 21.80 2.87 0.71
N LYS A 135 22.23 3.60 1.74
CA LYS A 135 21.86 3.32 3.14
C LYS A 135 20.36 3.50 3.37
N LEU A 136 19.76 4.53 2.80
CA LEU A 136 18.32 4.76 2.85
C LEU A 136 17.54 3.63 2.15
N ALA A 137 17.97 3.23 0.95
CA ALA A 137 17.38 2.12 0.22
C ALA A 137 17.38 0.82 1.04
N ARG A 138 18.53 0.45 1.64
CA ARG A 138 18.62 -0.74 2.51
C ARG A 138 17.67 -0.65 3.72
N LYS A 139 17.62 0.48 4.40
CA LYS A 139 16.69 0.70 5.53
C LYS A 139 15.24 0.58 5.10
N TYR A 140 14.89 1.15 3.95
CA TYR A 140 13.54 1.04 3.39
C TYR A 140 13.14 -0.41 3.19
N PHE A 141 13.95 -1.23 2.51
CA PHE A 141 13.61 -2.62 2.23
C PHE A 141 13.51 -3.47 3.51
N ILE A 142 14.32 -3.21 4.53
CA ILE A 142 14.20 -3.87 5.84
C ILE A 142 12.87 -3.51 6.52
N HIS A 143 12.49 -2.24 6.52
CA HIS A 143 11.26 -1.80 7.17
C HIS A 143 10.00 -2.17 6.38
N VAL A 144 10.07 -2.13 5.05
CA VAL A 144 8.93 -2.45 4.20
C VAL A 144 8.51 -3.91 4.31
N GLU A 145 9.43 -4.82 4.58
CA GLU A 145 9.10 -6.23 4.84
C GLU A 145 8.17 -6.35 6.06
N LYS A 146 8.47 -5.64 7.15
CA LYS A 146 7.61 -5.60 8.35
C LYS A 146 6.25 -4.99 8.02
N VAL A 147 6.24 -3.86 7.32
CA VAL A 147 5.01 -3.17 6.91
C VAL A 147 4.12 -4.06 6.04
N LEU A 148 4.72 -4.83 5.13
CA LEU A 148 3.98 -5.78 4.30
C LEU A 148 3.36 -6.92 5.10
N LYS A 149 4.09 -7.46 6.08
CA LYS A 149 3.55 -8.48 7.00
C LYS A 149 2.35 -7.94 7.78
N ASP A 150 2.43 -6.71 8.27
CA ASP A 150 1.33 -6.07 8.98
C ASP A 150 0.14 -5.74 8.05
N ALA A 151 0.39 -5.35 6.81
CA ALA A 151 -0.64 -5.15 5.78
C ALA A 151 -1.38 -6.44 5.43
N ILE A 152 -0.66 -7.56 5.28
CA ILE A 152 -1.27 -8.87 5.03
C ILE A 152 -2.14 -9.30 6.23
N LYS A 153 -1.68 -9.09 7.46
CA LYS A 153 -2.50 -9.37 8.65
C LYS A 153 -3.76 -8.51 8.69
N TRP A 154 -3.65 -7.24 8.36
CA TRP A 154 -4.78 -6.33 8.29
C TRP A 154 -5.81 -6.80 7.25
N GLU A 155 -5.38 -7.17 6.04
CA GLU A 155 -6.23 -7.70 4.98
C GLU A 155 -6.98 -8.98 5.40
N LYS A 156 -6.29 -9.90 6.08
CA LYS A 156 -6.89 -11.13 6.60
C LYS A 156 -8.04 -10.89 7.58
N ILE A 157 -8.02 -9.78 8.30
CA ILE A 157 -9.08 -9.40 9.23
C ILE A 157 -10.16 -8.58 8.52
N ARG A 158 -9.78 -7.68 7.63
CA ARG A 158 -10.71 -6.79 6.94
C ARG A 158 -11.63 -7.52 5.95
N LYS A 159 -11.13 -8.56 5.30
CA LYS A 159 -11.93 -9.33 4.32
C LYS A 159 -13.13 -10.05 4.99
N PRO A 160 -12.96 -10.82 6.07
CA PRO A 160 -14.08 -11.43 6.80
C PRO A 160 -15.07 -10.38 7.32
N GLU A 161 -14.63 -9.24 7.82
CA GLU A 161 -15.51 -8.17 8.28
C GLU A 161 -16.39 -7.63 7.14
N ARG A 162 -15.85 -7.45 5.92
CA ARG A 162 -16.65 -7.07 4.75
C ARG A 162 -17.70 -8.11 4.39
N GLU A 163 -17.32 -9.37 4.44
CA GLU A 163 -18.25 -10.49 4.16
C GLU A 163 -19.33 -10.57 5.22
N GLY A 164 -18.96 -10.45 6.50
CA GLY A 164 -19.90 -10.41 7.63
C GLY A 164 -20.91 -9.26 7.53
N TYR A 165 -20.46 -8.08 7.08
CA TYR A 165 -21.36 -6.95 6.84
C TYR A 165 -22.41 -7.25 5.75
N LYS A 166 -22.01 -7.87 4.64
CA LYS A 166 -22.95 -8.27 3.58
C LYS A 166 -23.98 -9.26 4.09
N ILE A 167 -23.53 -10.30 4.80
CA ILE A 167 -24.40 -11.30 5.41
C ILE A 167 -25.40 -10.64 6.39
N MET A 168 -24.91 -9.71 7.21
CA MET A 168 -25.76 -8.96 8.13
C MET A 168 -26.86 -8.16 7.39
N CYS A 169 -26.52 -7.49 6.30
CA CYS A 169 -27.48 -6.75 5.48
C CYS A 169 -28.53 -7.68 4.87
N GLU A 170 -28.13 -8.85 4.39
CA GLU A 170 -29.07 -9.86 3.85
C GLU A 170 -30.01 -10.39 4.94
N GLU A 171 -29.51 -10.69 6.13
CA GLU A 171 -30.33 -11.17 7.23
C GLU A 171 -31.26 -10.06 7.78
N LEU A 172 -30.80 -8.80 7.79
CA LEU A 172 -31.65 -7.66 8.14
C LEU A 172 -32.82 -7.52 7.14
N LYS A 173 -32.56 -7.69 5.84
CA LYS A 173 -33.62 -7.71 4.81
C LYS A 173 -34.64 -8.81 5.09
N LYS A 174 -34.19 -10.04 5.38
CA LYS A 174 -35.08 -11.16 5.72
C LYS A 174 -35.87 -10.89 7.00
N TYR A 175 -35.25 -10.27 8.00
CA TYR A 175 -35.92 -9.88 9.24
C TYR A 175 -37.07 -8.88 9.01
N PHE A 176 -36.83 -7.85 8.17
CA PHE A 176 -37.84 -6.85 7.81
C PHE A 176 -38.98 -7.46 7.03
N LEU A 177 -38.73 -8.37 6.09
CA LEU A 177 -39.75 -9.08 5.34
C LEU A 177 -40.63 -9.95 6.25
N ARG A 178 -40.02 -10.68 7.22
CA ARG A 178 -40.75 -11.54 8.16
C ARG A 178 -41.64 -10.74 9.12
N ASN A 179 -41.16 -9.60 9.63
CA ASN A 179 -41.81 -8.89 10.71
C ASN A 179 -42.71 -7.73 10.25
N PHE A 180 -42.41 -7.12 9.12
CA PHE A 180 -43.04 -5.89 8.66
C PHE A 180 -43.61 -6.00 7.23
N ASN A 181 -43.41 -7.13 6.57
CA ASN A 181 -43.81 -7.37 5.17
C ASN A 181 -43.34 -6.24 4.21
N LYS A 182 -42.17 -5.67 4.45
CA LYS A 182 -41.53 -4.63 3.64
C LYS A 182 -40.01 -4.80 3.61
N GLU A 183 -39.37 -4.24 2.58
CA GLU A 183 -37.92 -4.19 2.53
C GLU A 183 -37.37 -3.03 3.39
N PRO A 184 -36.20 -3.22 4.04
CA PRO A 184 -35.55 -2.13 4.74
C PRO A 184 -35.11 -1.05 3.76
N GLN A 185 -35.16 0.21 4.20
CA GLN A 185 -34.65 1.35 3.47
C GLN A 185 -33.15 1.54 3.72
N TRP A 186 -32.47 2.36 2.92
CA TRP A 186 -31.03 2.62 3.06
C TRP A 186 -30.63 3.05 4.48
N TYR A 187 -31.49 3.84 5.16
CA TYR A 187 -31.24 4.29 6.53
C TYR A 187 -31.36 3.17 7.58
N ASP A 188 -32.12 2.12 7.31
CA ASP A 188 -32.22 0.97 8.22
C ASP A 188 -30.89 0.22 8.27
N TYR A 189 -30.25 0.01 7.12
CA TYR A 189 -28.91 -0.55 7.03
C TYR A 189 -27.86 0.34 7.69
N SER A 190 -27.94 1.66 7.45
CA SER A 190 -27.02 2.64 8.05
C SER A 190 -27.17 2.67 9.58
N ASN A 191 -28.40 2.68 10.09
CA ASN A 191 -28.68 2.67 11.53
C ASN A 191 -28.16 1.40 12.21
N GLU A 192 -28.33 0.25 11.56
CA GLU A 192 -27.83 -1.04 12.06
C GLU A 192 -26.29 -1.01 12.14
N ALA A 193 -25.63 -0.54 11.10
CA ALA A 193 -24.17 -0.38 11.06
C ALA A 193 -23.68 0.61 12.12
N ASP A 194 -24.36 1.75 12.26
CA ASP A 194 -24.00 2.79 13.23
C ASP A 194 -24.16 2.32 14.68
N THR A 195 -25.17 1.48 14.96
CA THR A 195 -25.31 0.89 16.29
C THR A 195 -24.12 0.00 16.64
N LEU A 196 -23.67 -0.85 15.73
CA LEU A 196 -22.45 -1.65 15.93
C LEU A 196 -21.21 -0.77 16.05
N ASN A 197 -21.09 0.29 15.24
CA ASN A 197 -20.00 1.25 15.35
C ASN A 197 -19.97 1.92 16.73
N ILE A 198 -21.11 2.33 17.28
CA ILE A 198 -21.21 2.92 18.63
C ILE A 198 -20.76 1.91 19.69
N ILE A 199 -21.24 0.67 19.61
CA ILE A 199 -20.89 -0.38 20.57
C ILE A 199 -19.40 -0.71 20.55
N CYS A 200 -18.81 -0.85 19.36
CA CYS A 200 -17.41 -1.30 19.19
C CYS A 200 -16.39 -0.17 19.19
N LEU A 201 -16.77 1.01 18.69
CA LEU A 201 -15.84 2.10 18.37
C LEU A 201 -16.14 3.41 19.12
N GLY A 202 -17.31 3.50 19.75
CA GLY A 202 -17.72 4.65 20.56
C GLY A 202 -18.43 5.76 19.81
N ALA A 203 -18.62 5.66 18.47
CA ALA A 203 -19.24 6.71 17.67
C ALA A 203 -19.87 6.18 16.38
N LYS A 204 -20.71 6.99 15.73
CA LYS A 204 -21.28 6.71 14.40
C LYS A 204 -20.24 6.84 13.28
N ALA A 205 -20.51 6.23 12.13
CA ALA A 205 -19.61 6.24 10.98
C ALA A 205 -19.12 7.65 10.59
N LYS A 206 -20.00 8.65 10.57
CA LYS A 206 -19.65 10.04 10.26
C LYS A 206 -18.63 10.61 11.24
N GLN A 207 -18.82 10.43 12.54
CA GLN A 207 -17.91 10.91 13.58
C GLN A 207 -16.58 10.18 13.54
N ILE A 208 -16.60 8.87 13.26
CA ILE A 208 -15.40 8.07 13.08
C ILE A 208 -14.61 8.59 11.88
N LYS A 209 -15.29 8.84 10.74
CA LYS A 209 -14.68 9.38 9.52
C LYS A 209 -13.95 10.71 9.79
N GLU A 210 -14.60 11.61 10.50
CA GLU A 210 -14.03 12.89 10.91
C GLU A 210 -12.82 12.72 11.85
N TYR A 211 -12.94 11.83 12.84
CA TYR A 211 -11.89 11.58 13.84
C TYR A 211 -10.61 11.00 13.23
N ILE A 212 -10.74 10.08 12.28
CA ILE A 212 -9.60 9.46 11.61
C ILE A 212 -9.17 10.18 10.33
N ASP A 213 -9.86 11.26 9.95
CA ASP A 213 -9.59 12.02 8.73
C ASP A 213 -9.57 11.12 7.48
N ALA A 214 -10.59 10.26 7.34
CA ALA A 214 -10.69 9.36 6.21
C ALA A 214 -11.09 10.11 4.92
N GLN A 215 -10.32 9.90 3.85
CA GLN A 215 -10.47 10.64 2.61
C GLN A 215 -11.51 10.04 1.65
N ASP A 216 -11.81 8.76 1.80
CA ASP A 216 -12.76 8.03 0.95
C ASP A 216 -14.08 7.68 1.69
N GLU A 217 -15.04 7.11 0.95
CA GLU A 217 -16.37 6.83 1.49
C GLU A 217 -16.38 5.67 2.49
N ASN A 218 -15.44 4.72 2.37
CA ASN A 218 -15.43 3.52 3.18
C ASN A 218 -14.59 3.69 4.46
N THR A 219 -15.19 4.27 5.48
CA THR A 219 -14.55 4.51 6.79
C THR A 219 -13.83 3.30 7.38
N ARG A 220 -14.39 2.09 7.21
CA ARG A 220 -13.83 0.86 7.78
C ARG A 220 -12.51 0.42 7.16
N ASP A 221 -12.23 0.85 5.93
CA ASP A 221 -10.94 0.61 5.27
C ASP A 221 -9.79 1.41 5.90
N TRP A 222 -10.11 2.37 6.76
CA TRP A 222 -9.16 3.21 7.50
C TRP A 222 -8.99 2.79 8.96
N LEU A 223 -9.66 1.72 9.39
CA LEU A 223 -9.58 1.21 10.76
C LEU A 223 -8.40 0.26 10.94
N GLN A 224 -7.78 0.31 12.12
CA GLN A 224 -6.83 -0.72 12.54
C GLN A 224 -7.48 -2.09 12.63
N ALA A 225 -6.68 -3.15 12.47
CA ALA A 225 -7.13 -4.53 12.48
C ALA A 225 -8.00 -4.89 13.70
N LYS A 226 -7.64 -4.43 14.90
CA LYS A 226 -8.39 -4.72 16.14
C LYS A 226 -9.84 -4.23 16.09
N TYR A 227 -10.08 -3.06 15.50
CA TYR A 227 -11.43 -2.51 15.39
C TYR A 227 -12.28 -3.24 14.35
N ASN A 228 -11.67 -3.65 13.24
CA ASN A 228 -12.34 -4.51 12.26
C ASN A 228 -12.70 -5.88 12.85
N LEU A 229 -11.85 -6.45 13.72
CA LEU A 229 -12.13 -7.69 14.43
C LEU A 229 -13.32 -7.54 15.40
N TYR A 230 -13.42 -6.43 16.12
CA TYR A 230 -14.56 -6.13 16.99
C TYR A 230 -15.87 -6.08 16.17
N LEU A 231 -15.85 -5.39 15.05
CA LEU A 231 -17.01 -5.26 14.17
C LEU A 231 -17.41 -6.60 13.57
N GLU A 232 -16.46 -7.38 13.05
CA GLU A 232 -16.71 -8.72 12.52
C GLU A 232 -17.45 -9.59 13.54
N LYS A 233 -16.93 -9.66 14.77
CA LYS A 233 -17.50 -10.49 15.82
C LYS A 233 -18.89 -10.05 16.22
N MET A 234 -19.12 -8.75 16.35
CA MET A 234 -20.47 -8.23 16.69
C MET A 234 -21.46 -8.37 15.54
N GLN A 235 -21.00 -8.32 14.28
CA GLN A 235 -21.83 -8.64 13.11
C GLN A 235 -22.29 -10.10 13.13
N GLU A 236 -21.41 -11.05 13.41
CA GLU A 236 -21.76 -12.47 13.55
C GLU A 236 -22.85 -12.69 14.62
N ILE A 237 -22.67 -12.09 15.79
CA ILE A 237 -23.63 -12.17 16.88
C ILE A 237 -24.97 -11.54 16.48
N ASN A 238 -24.92 -10.38 15.81
CA ASN A 238 -26.11 -9.70 15.32
C ASN A 238 -26.87 -10.51 14.29
N VAL A 239 -26.17 -11.16 13.36
CA VAL A 239 -26.76 -12.09 12.37
C VAL A 239 -27.49 -13.23 13.08
N MET A 240 -26.90 -13.82 14.12
CA MET A 240 -27.53 -14.88 14.90
C MET A 240 -28.84 -14.39 15.53
N TYR A 241 -28.86 -13.23 16.16
CA TYR A 241 -30.05 -12.67 16.79
C TYR A 241 -31.11 -12.25 15.76
N LEU A 242 -30.74 -11.76 14.58
CA LEU A 242 -31.66 -11.50 13.46
C LEU A 242 -32.36 -12.80 12.99
N ARG A 243 -31.61 -13.90 12.91
CA ARG A 243 -32.16 -15.24 12.57
C ARG A 243 -33.08 -15.76 13.61
N MET A 244 -32.82 -15.49 14.89
CA MET A 244 -33.72 -15.82 16.02
C MET A 244 -34.93 -14.92 16.09
N ASN A 245 -35.10 -14.00 15.16
CA ASN A 245 -36.22 -13.04 15.11
C ASN A 245 -36.31 -12.13 16.33
N MET A 246 -35.19 -11.84 16.99
CA MET A 246 -35.15 -11.03 18.20
C MET A 246 -35.46 -9.56 17.87
N ASP A 247 -36.22 -8.90 18.74
CA ASP A 247 -36.50 -7.48 18.61
C ASP A 247 -35.25 -6.61 18.73
N LYS A 248 -35.32 -5.40 18.18
CA LYS A 248 -34.19 -4.52 18.02
C LYS A 248 -33.53 -4.10 19.34
N GLU A 249 -34.34 -3.73 20.34
CA GLU A 249 -33.82 -3.21 21.61
C GLU A 249 -33.10 -4.30 22.40
N ARG A 250 -33.73 -5.45 22.55
CA ARG A 250 -33.13 -6.61 23.21
C ARG A 250 -31.85 -7.09 22.52
N ARG A 251 -31.85 -7.09 21.19
CA ARG A 251 -30.70 -7.48 20.38
C ARG A 251 -29.50 -6.58 20.65
N TYR A 252 -29.70 -5.27 20.66
CA TYR A 252 -28.64 -4.31 20.91
C TYR A 252 -28.10 -4.35 22.34
N ASP A 253 -28.94 -4.56 23.33
CA ASP A 253 -28.51 -4.74 24.72
C ASP A 253 -27.64 -5.99 24.88
N LEU A 254 -28.05 -7.11 24.28
CA LEU A 254 -27.27 -8.34 24.33
C LEU A 254 -25.94 -8.21 23.57
N ILE A 255 -25.90 -7.54 22.41
CA ILE A 255 -24.66 -7.27 21.67
C ILE A 255 -23.70 -6.42 22.53
N LYS A 256 -24.22 -5.38 23.19
CA LYS A 256 -23.43 -4.52 24.08
C LYS A 256 -22.87 -5.28 25.27
N GLN A 257 -23.66 -6.16 25.89
CA GLN A 257 -23.21 -7.04 26.97
C GLN A 257 -22.16 -8.04 26.46
N GLY A 258 -22.40 -8.66 25.31
CA GLY A 258 -21.48 -9.60 24.67
C GLY A 258 -20.14 -8.94 24.29
N PHE A 259 -20.18 -7.71 23.79
CA PHE A 259 -18.96 -6.95 23.50
C PHE A 259 -18.11 -6.72 24.75
N LYS A 260 -18.74 -6.27 25.86
CA LYS A 260 -18.05 -6.08 27.14
C LYS A 260 -17.46 -7.37 27.71
N ALA A 261 -18.20 -8.48 27.57
CA ALA A 261 -17.74 -9.79 28.05
C ALA A 261 -16.56 -10.33 27.23
N LEU A 262 -16.59 -10.17 25.90
CA LEU A 262 -15.53 -10.63 25.00
C LEU A 262 -14.28 -9.74 25.03
N TYR A 263 -14.47 -8.45 25.25
CA TYR A 263 -13.42 -7.43 25.20
C TYR A 263 -13.46 -6.52 26.43
N PRO A 264 -13.18 -7.02 27.64
CA PRO A 264 -13.29 -6.24 28.89
C PRO A 264 -12.37 -5.01 28.91
N ASP A 265 -11.19 -5.13 28.27
CA ASP A 265 -10.18 -4.07 28.17
C ASP A 265 -10.26 -3.27 26.87
N ALA A 266 -11.38 -3.36 26.13
CA ALA A 266 -11.52 -2.65 24.86
C ALA A 266 -11.47 -1.13 25.07
N SER A 267 -10.57 -0.48 24.35
CA SER A 267 -10.57 0.98 24.22
C SER A 267 -11.36 1.39 22.98
N PHE A 268 -12.26 2.37 23.14
CA PHE A 268 -12.96 2.94 22.01
C PHE A 268 -12.00 3.71 21.10
N LEU A 269 -12.27 3.67 19.80
CA LEU A 269 -11.52 4.47 18.82
C LEU A 269 -11.76 5.96 19.05
N VAL A 270 -13.02 6.35 19.20
CA VAL A 270 -13.42 7.71 19.53
C VAL A 270 -13.68 7.77 21.02
N PRO A 271 -12.91 8.58 21.78
CA PRO A 271 -13.15 8.72 23.21
C PRO A 271 -14.57 9.23 23.47
N THR A 272 -15.36 8.46 24.20
CA THR A 272 -16.66 8.95 24.67
C THR A 272 -16.41 10.11 25.63
N LYS A 273 -16.81 11.32 25.26
CA LYS A 273 -16.84 12.43 26.24
C LYS A 273 -17.67 11.92 27.42
N LYS A 274 -17.06 11.84 28.61
CA LYS A 274 -17.85 11.70 29.83
C LYS A 274 -18.82 12.87 29.85
N ILE A 275 -20.09 12.58 29.64
CA ILE A 275 -21.14 13.54 29.91
C ILE A 275 -21.16 13.61 31.44
N ASN A 276 -20.57 14.66 31.99
CA ASN A 276 -20.71 15.00 33.40
C ASN A 276 -22.12 15.51 33.63
#